data_ccf60504f0a69e0bebcb9d491e870132
#
_entry.id   ccf60504f0a69e0bebcb9d491e870132
#
_cell.length_a   1.000
_cell.length_b   1.000
_cell.length_c   1.000
_cell.angle_alpha   90.00
_cell.angle_beta   90.00
_cell.angle_gamma   90.00
#
_symmetry.space_group_name_H-M   'P 1'
#
loop_
_entity.id
_entity.type
_entity.pdbx_description
1 polymer ?
#
loop_
_entity_poly.entity_id
_entity_poly.type
_entity_poly.pdbx_seq_one_letter_code
_entity_poly.pdbx_strand_id
1 'polypeptide(L)'
;VKLSLNDCGRILDTSRFYTIPMDRTGQRFPLDPLFIKLTGITEEKLDAKGASLSTTLDAVRDFADGAKLWSWGKDELNMMAISCYVEGIKPPIPAVQFGNACDLLLKAGMPYEDLKVTRSNTLAAYYKIDHPPLRGHNALDDALSVAYTLQHLLQSSKLMPEDFL
;
A
#
# COMPACT_ATOMS: atom_id res chain seq x y z
N VAL A 1 -4.86 0.05 4.59
CA VAL A 1 -6.32 0.24 4.63
C VAL A 1 -6.99 -1.11 4.47
N LYS A 2 -7.94 -1.45 5.33
CA LYS A 2 -8.71 -2.70 5.29
C LYS A 2 -10.12 -2.41 4.77
N LEU A 3 -10.53 -3.16 3.74
CA LEU A 3 -11.86 -3.06 3.13
C LEU A 3 -12.70 -4.32 3.42
N SER A 4 -14.01 -4.14 3.56
CA SER A 4 -14.98 -5.24 3.58
C SER A 4 -15.55 -5.46 2.19
N LEU A 5 -15.20 -6.56 1.53
CA LEU A 5 -15.77 -6.90 0.22
C LEU A 5 -17.27 -7.21 0.30
N ASN A 6 -17.71 -7.84 1.39
CA ASN A 6 -19.11 -8.18 1.63
C ASN A 6 -19.99 -6.97 1.98
N ASP A 7 -19.41 -5.81 2.24
CA ASP A 7 -20.10 -4.56 2.54
C ASP A 7 -19.65 -3.46 1.57
N CYS A 8 -19.71 -3.78 0.29
CA CYS A 8 -19.44 -2.88 -0.83
C CYS A 8 -18.16 -2.05 -0.68
N GLY A 9 -17.10 -2.65 -0.17
CA GLY A 9 -15.80 -1.99 -0.01
C GLY A 9 -15.75 -1.00 1.15
N ARG A 10 -16.64 -1.10 2.18
CA ARG A 10 -16.57 -0.24 3.35
C ARG A 10 -15.19 -0.32 4.00
N ILE A 11 -14.59 0.83 4.28
CA ILE A 11 -13.32 0.91 5.01
C ILE A 11 -13.57 0.49 6.47
N LEU A 12 -12.92 -0.60 6.89
CA LEU A 12 -13.04 -1.14 8.25
C LEU A 12 -12.03 -0.54 9.20
N ASP A 13 -10.78 -0.39 8.72
CA ASP A 13 -9.68 0.04 9.56
C ASP A 13 -8.53 0.60 8.71
N THR A 14 -7.71 1.42 9.33
CA THR A 14 -6.48 1.95 8.74
C THR A 14 -5.33 1.77 9.72
N SER A 15 -4.14 1.47 9.20
CA SER A 15 -2.94 1.39 10.02
C SER A 15 -1.75 1.97 9.28
N ARG A 16 -0.78 2.47 10.03
CA ARG A 16 0.45 3.06 9.52
C ARG A 16 1.63 2.49 10.29
N PHE A 17 2.63 2.07 9.54
CA PHE A 17 3.85 1.51 10.11
C PHE A 17 5.06 2.28 9.58
N TYR A 18 6.07 2.45 10.45
CA TYR A 18 7.35 3.04 10.08
C TYR A 18 8.45 2.02 10.33
N THR A 19 9.27 1.77 9.29
CA THR A 19 10.38 0.83 9.36
C THR A 19 11.70 1.57 9.39
N ILE A 20 12.57 1.21 10.32
CA ILE A 20 13.95 1.71 10.37
C ILE A 20 14.75 0.95 9.32
N PRO A 21 15.33 1.63 8.30
CA PRO A 21 16.13 0.96 7.29
C PRO A 21 17.48 0.52 7.85
N MET A 22 17.85 -0.73 7.59
CA MET A 22 19.13 -1.33 8.00
C MET A 22 19.88 -1.81 6.78
N ASP A 23 21.20 -1.77 6.82
CA ASP A 23 22.06 -2.39 5.82
C ASP A 23 22.33 -3.88 6.13
N ARG A 24 23.12 -4.53 5.27
CA ARG A 24 23.51 -5.94 5.44
C ARG A 24 24.34 -6.22 6.68
N THR A 25 24.95 -5.20 7.26
CA THR A 25 25.79 -5.32 8.47
C THR A 25 24.98 -5.12 9.75
N GLY A 26 23.69 -4.79 9.64
CA GLY A 26 22.81 -4.47 10.77
C GLY A 26 22.98 -3.04 11.26
N GLN A 27 23.58 -2.18 10.45
CA GLN A 27 23.68 -0.75 10.75
C GLN A 27 22.51 0.01 10.12
N ARG A 28 22.05 1.05 10.82
CA ARG A 28 20.99 1.92 10.33
C ARG A 28 21.44 2.66 9.06
N PHE A 29 20.62 2.58 8.03
CA PHE A 29 20.84 3.32 6.79
C PHE A 29 20.31 4.75 6.95
N PRO A 30 21.11 5.79 6.67
CA PRO A 30 20.63 7.17 6.77
C PRO A 30 19.57 7.44 5.70
N LEU A 31 18.57 8.26 6.05
CA LEU A 31 17.54 8.66 5.10
C LEU A 31 18.09 9.61 4.04
N ASP A 32 17.72 9.37 2.79
CA ASP A 32 18.03 10.28 1.69
C ASP A 32 17.27 11.62 1.86
N PRO A 33 17.94 12.79 1.69
CA PRO A 33 17.26 14.09 1.82
C PRO A 33 16.06 14.28 0.91
N LEU A 34 16.08 13.70 -0.31
CA LEU A 34 14.95 13.74 -1.22
C LEU A 34 13.77 12.91 -0.69
N PHE A 35 14.06 11.73 -0.13
CA PHE A 35 13.05 10.90 0.54
C PHE A 35 12.37 11.66 1.69
N ILE A 36 13.15 12.31 2.56
CA ILE A 36 12.61 13.12 3.67
C ILE A 36 11.71 14.24 3.13
N LYS A 37 12.16 14.94 2.07
CA LYS A 37 11.40 16.02 1.45
C LYS A 37 10.07 15.54 0.87
N LEU A 38 10.06 14.39 0.21
CA LEU A 38 8.86 13.85 -0.44
C LEU A 38 7.87 13.26 0.57
N THR A 39 8.35 12.45 1.51
CA THR A 39 7.49 11.68 2.41
C THR A 39 7.19 12.40 3.73
N GLY A 40 8.05 13.34 4.15
CA GLY A 40 7.99 13.95 5.47
C GLY A 40 8.41 12.99 6.60
N ILE A 41 9.03 11.84 6.27
CA ILE A 41 9.59 10.92 7.26
C ILE A 41 11.00 11.37 7.58
N THR A 42 11.24 11.78 8.82
CA THR A 42 12.53 12.23 9.33
C THR A 42 13.20 11.18 10.21
N GLU A 43 14.50 11.36 10.48
CA GLU A 43 15.23 10.49 11.42
C GLU A 43 14.58 10.51 12.80
N GLU A 44 14.17 11.69 13.29
CA GLU A 44 13.50 11.84 14.58
C GLU A 44 12.16 11.10 14.64
N LYS A 45 11.41 11.10 13.51
CA LYS A 45 10.16 10.36 13.41
C LYS A 45 10.41 8.86 13.49
N LEU A 46 11.45 8.36 12.84
CA LEU A 46 11.84 6.96 12.92
C LEU A 46 12.33 6.58 14.32
N ASP A 47 13.06 7.47 15.02
CA ASP A 47 13.47 7.25 16.40
C ASP A 47 12.27 7.10 17.34
N ALA A 48 11.22 7.91 17.11
CA ALA A 48 10.03 7.92 17.95
C ALA A 48 9.05 6.77 17.63
N LYS A 49 8.90 6.38 16.36
CA LYS A 49 7.81 5.51 15.89
C LYS A 49 8.27 4.33 15.03
N GLY A 50 9.54 4.28 14.64
CA GLY A 50 10.08 3.24 13.79
C GLY A 50 10.26 1.92 14.52
N ALA A 51 10.14 0.83 13.79
CA ALA A 51 10.42 -0.52 14.24
C ALA A 51 11.35 -1.25 13.25
N SER A 52 11.88 -2.40 13.64
CA SER A 52 12.63 -3.25 12.73
C SER A 52 11.76 -3.73 11.57
N LEU A 53 12.38 -4.09 10.46
CA LEU A 53 11.67 -4.66 9.31
C LEU A 53 10.86 -5.91 9.72
N SER A 54 11.46 -6.80 10.51
CA SER A 54 10.77 -8.01 11.00
C SER A 54 9.52 -7.66 11.80
N THR A 55 9.63 -6.77 12.79
CA THR A 55 8.49 -6.33 13.60
C THR A 55 7.42 -5.64 12.76
N THR A 56 7.83 -4.79 11.80
CA THR A 56 6.90 -4.09 10.92
C THR A 56 6.13 -5.08 10.02
N LEU A 57 6.83 -6.03 9.40
CA LEU A 57 6.18 -7.01 8.51
C LEU A 57 5.27 -7.96 9.28
N ASP A 58 5.61 -8.34 10.51
CA ASP A 58 4.71 -9.10 11.37
C ASP A 58 3.44 -8.31 11.70
N ALA A 59 3.57 -7.02 12.01
CA ALA A 59 2.43 -6.14 12.24
C ALA A 59 1.55 -5.97 10.98
N VAL A 60 2.15 -5.88 9.79
CA VAL A 60 1.40 -5.83 8.53
C VAL A 60 0.66 -7.15 8.29
N ARG A 61 1.31 -8.31 8.51
CA ARG A 61 0.68 -9.62 8.40
C ARG A 61 -0.52 -9.74 9.35
N ASP A 62 -0.34 -9.34 10.60
CA ASP A 62 -1.38 -9.42 11.63
C ASP A 62 -2.55 -8.46 11.31
N PHE A 63 -2.24 -7.26 10.81
CA PHE A 63 -3.28 -6.34 10.31
C PHE A 63 -4.03 -6.91 9.12
N ALA A 64 -3.33 -7.58 8.18
CA ALA A 64 -3.96 -8.21 7.02
C ALA A 64 -4.87 -9.38 7.41
N ASP A 65 -4.54 -10.10 8.49
CA ASP A 65 -5.33 -11.23 9.01
C ASP A 65 -5.72 -12.25 7.93
N GLY A 66 -4.73 -12.63 7.11
CA GLY A 66 -4.90 -13.56 5.99
C GLY A 66 -5.56 -12.98 4.74
N ALA A 67 -6.02 -11.73 4.75
CA ALA A 67 -6.59 -11.08 3.58
C ALA A 67 -5.53 -10.86 2.48
N LYS A 68 -5.98 -10.85 1.23
CA LYS A 68 -5.12 -10.50 0.09
C LYS A 68 -4.74 -9.03 0.15
N LEU A 69 -3.47 -8.74 -0.10
CA LEU A 69 -2.91 -7.39 -0.13
C LEU A 69 -2.91 -6.89 -1.57
N TRP A 70 -3.60 -5.80 -1.81
CA TRP A 70 -3.70 -5.18 -3.13
C TRP A 70 -2.89 -3.91 -3.17
N SER A 71 -1.90 -3.85 -4.04
CA SER A 71 -1.04 -2.69 -4.21
C SER A 71 -1.15 -2.09 -5.61
N TRP A 72 -0.74 -0.84 -5.76
CA TRP A 72 -0.66 -0.18 -7.05
C TRP A 72 0.60 -0.66 -7.79
N GLY A 73 0.41 -1.63 -8.68
CA GLY A 73 1.52 -2.31 -9.34
C GLY A 73 2.05 -3.49 -8.51
N LYS A 74 3.35 -3.72 -8.63
CA LYS A 74 4.07 -4.82 -7.96
C LYS A 74 5.20 -4.34 -7.06
N ASP A 75 5.35 -3.04 -6.88
CA ASP A 75 6.50 -2.46 -6.20
C ASP A 75 6.55 -2.84 -4.73
N GLU A 76 5.41 -2.94 -4.04
CA GLU A 76 5.34 -3.32 -2.64
C GLU A 76 5.83 -4.74 -2.38
N LEU A 77 5.44 -5.70 -3.24
CA LEU A 77 5.97 -7.06 -3.16
C LEU A 77 7.47 -7.10 -3.39
N ASN A 78 7.94 -6.39 -4.42
CA ASN A 78 9.35 -6.32 -4.76
C ASN A 78 10.16 -5.66 -3.63
N MET A 79 9.66 -4.57 -3.06
CA MET A 79 10.30 -3.88 -1.95
C MET A 79 10.39 -4.76 -0.71
N MET A 80 9.33 -5.47 -0.36
CA MET A 80 9.36 -6.43 0.75
C MET A 80 10.42 -7.51 0.50
N ALA A 81 10.43 -8.12 -0.69
CA ALA A 81 11.36 -9.19 -1.01
C ALA A 81 12.82 -8.72 -0.96
N ILE A 82 13.13 -7.55 -1.55
CA ILE A 82 14.48 -6.97 -1.56
C ILE A 82 14.91 -6.60 -0.14
N SER A 83 14.05 -5.94 0.63
CA SER A 83 14.35 -5.54 2.00
C SER A 83 14.63 -6.75 2.89
N CYS A 84 13.83 -7.81 2.79
CA CYS A 84 14.05 -9.06 3.52
C CYS A 84 15.37 -9.72 3.11
N TYR A 85 15.69 -9.72 1.81
CA TYR A 85 16.98 -10.25 1.32
C TYR A 85 18.17 -9.47 1.87
N VAL A 86 18.08 -8.14 1.87
CA VAL A 86 19.15 -7.28 2.40
C VAL A 86 19.38 -7.52 3.90
N GLU A 87 18.32 -7.64 4.69
CA GLU A 87 18.41 -7.85 6.13
C GLU A 87 18.54 -9.33 6.53
N GLY A 88 18.54 -10.25 5.57
CA GLY A 88 18.71 -11.69 5.82
C GLY A 88 17.54 -12.34 6.57
N ILE A 89 16.33 -11.83 6.41
CA ILE A 89 15.13 -12.37 7.05
C ILE A 89 14.21 -13.05 6.03
N LYS A 90 13.46 -14.02 6.49
CA LYS A 90 12.43 -14.69 5.66
C LYS A 90 11.19 -13.79 5.58
N PRO A 91 10.65 -13.51 4.38
CA PRO A 91 9.38 -12.79 4.25
C PRO A 91 8.25 -13.51 5.00
N PRO A 92 7.54 -12.83 5.93
CA PRO A 92 6.45 -13.45 6.70
C PRO A 92 5.14 -13.52 5.94
N ILE A 93 5.03 -12.80 4.82
CA ILE A 93 3.85 -12.75 3.97
C ILE A 93 4.19 -13.40 2.63
N PRO A 94 3.52 -14.49 2.24
CA PRO A 94 3.82 -15.17 0.99
C PRO A 94 3.43 -14.33 -0.23
N ALA A 95 4.22 -14.43 -1.30
CA ALA A 95 4.03 -13.64 -2.53
C ALA A 95 2.63 -13.80 -3.14
N VAL A 96 2.02 -14.99 -3.00
CA VAL A 96 0.66 -15.27 -3.52
C VAL A 96 -0.43 -14.47 -2.82
N GLN A 97 -0.13 -13.88 -1.66
CA GLN A 97 -1.08 -13.01 -0.93
C GLN A 97 -1.11 -11.59 -1.51
N PHE A 98 -0.20 -11.24 -2.43
CA PHE A 98 -0.18 -9.94 -3.09
C PHE A 98 -0.94 -9.97 -4.40
N GLY A 99 -1.78 -8.96 -4.63
CA GLY A 99 -2.48 -8.70 -5.88
C GLY A 99 -2.12 -7.32 -6.44
N ASN A 100 -2.22 -7.18 -7.76
CA ASN A 100 -2.00 -5.91 -8.44
C ASN A 100 -3.34 -5.19 -8.64
N ALA A 101 -3.56 -4.08 -7.95
CA ALA A 101 -4.79 -3.30 -8.08
C ALA A 101 -5.00 -2.76 -9.51
N CYS A 102 -3.93 -2.57 -10.30
CA CYS A 102 -4.07 -2.18 -11.70
C CYS A 102 -4.88 -3.19 -12.52
N ASP A 103 -4.77 -4.49 -12.20
CA ASP A 103 -5.55 -5.53 -12.88
C ASP A 103 -7.06 -5.38 -12.60
N LEU A 104 -7.41 -4.98 -11.36
CA LEU A 104 -8.79 -4.68 -10.99
C LEU A 104 -9.33 -3.47 -11.75
N LEU A 105 -8.51 -2.42 -11.91
CA LEU A 105 -8.92 -1.21 -12.64
C LEU A 105 -9.17 -1.50 -14.11
N LEU A 106 -8.31 -2.29 -14.74
CA LEU A 106 -8.51 -2.75 -16.13
C LEU A 106 -9.81 -3.56 -16.25
N LYS A 107 -10.04 -4.48 -15.31
CA LYS A 107 -11.27 -5.27 -15.27
C LYS A 107 -12.52 -4.41 -15.09
N ALA A 108 -12.43 -3.35 -14.30
CA ALA A 108 -13.51 -2.36 -14.11
C ALA A 108 -13.73 -1.44 -15.32
N GLY A 109 -12.93 -1.58 -16.38
CA GLY A 109 -13.08 -0.83 -17.61
C GLY A 109 -12.25 0.45 -17.69
N MET A 110 -11.27 0.66 -16.81
CA MET A 110 -10.33 1.78 -16.95
C MET A 110 -9.48 1.59 -18.21
N PRO A 111 -9.42 2.57 -19.13
CA PRO A 111 -8.58 2.47 -20.31
C PRO A 111 -7.11 2.29 -19.95
N TYR A 112 -6.40 1.41 -20.64
CA TYR A 112 -4.97 1.15 -20.40
C TYR A 112 -4.12 2.41 -20.51
N GLU A 113 -4.40 3.29 -21.48
CA GLU A 113 -3.66 4.54 -21.65
C GLU A 113 -3.85 5.50 -20.47
N ASP A 114 -5.03 5.52 -19.86
CA ASP A 114 -5.29 6.30 -18.66
C ASP A 114 -4.59 5.68 -17.44
N LEU A 115 -4.65 4.36 -17.31
CA LEU A 115 -3.99 3.62 -16.23
C LEU A 115 -2.47 3.88 -16.23
N LYS A 116 -1.86 3.89 -17.40
CA LYS A 116 -0.42 4.10 -17.61
C LYS A 116 0.10 5.42 -17.03
N VAL A 117 -0.72 6.46 -17.07
CA VAL A 117 -0.35 7.82 -16.62
C VAL A 117 -0.92 8.18 -15.25
N THR A 118 -1.83 7.36 -14.72
CA THR A 118 -2.42 7.55 -13.39
C THR A 118 -1.51 6.95 -12.31
N ARG A 119 -1.45 7.59 -11.16
CA ARG A 119 -0.71 7.13 -9.98
C ARG A 119 -1.68 6.82 -8.85
N SER A 120 -1.24 6.05 -7.86
CA SER A 120 -2.06 5.71 -6.68
C SER A 120 -2.68 6.96 -6.04
N ASN A 121 -1.89 7.98 -5.78
CA ASN A 121 -2.33 9.22 -5.15
C ASN A 121 -3.29 10.08 -5.99
N THR A 122 -3.40 9.85 -7.31
CA THR A 122 -4.30 10.59 -8.20
C THR A 122 -5.51 9.77 -8.65
N LEU A 123 -5.60 8.52 -8.24
CA LEU A 123 -6.62 7.59 -8.70
C LEU A 123 -8.03 8.01 -8.29
N ALA A 124 -8.23 8.39 -7.02
CA ALA A 124 -9.54 8.86 -6.55
C ALA A 124 -9.99 10.13 -7.29
N ALA A 125 -9.07 11.02 -7.61
CA ALA A 125 -9.36 12.23 -8.39
C ALA A 125 -9.75 11.89 -9.85
N TYR A 126 -9.11 10.89 -10.46
CA TYR A 126 -9.48 10.39 -11.79
C TYR A 126 -10.97 9.98 -11.84
N TYR A 127 -11.44 9.29 -10.81
CA TYR A 127 -12.85 8.89 -10.68
C TYR A 127 -13.77 9.98 -10.11
N LYS A 128 -13.24 11.17 -9.83
CA LYS A 128 -13.98 12.30 -9.25
C LYS A 128 -14.71 11.92 -7.94
N ILE A 129 -14.07 11.10 -7.14
CA ILE A 129 -14.60 10.66 -5.85
C ILE A 129 -14.42 11.78 -4.85
N ASP A 130 -15.50 12.12 -4.12
CA ASP A 130 -15.42 13.04 -2.98
C ASP A 130 -14.72 12.32 -1.81
N HIS A 131 -13.66 12.92 -1.30
CA HIS A 131 -12.85 12.37 -0.22
C HIS A 131 -12.14 13.49 0.57
N PRO A 132 -11.76 13.25 1.82
CA PRO A 132 -10.92 14.19 2.57
C PRO A 132 -9.60 14.46 1.84
N PRO A 133 -8.94 15.62 2.07
CA PRO A 133 -7.65 15.92 1.46
C PRO A 133 -6.61 14.82 1.71
N LEU A 134 -5.95 14.38 0.63
CA LEU A 134 -4.89 13.36 0.66
C LEU A 134 -3.58 13.98 0.22
N ARG A 135 -2.49 13.64 0.92
CA ARG A 135 -1.14 14.08 0.60
C ARG A 135 -0.41 13.01 -0.20
N GLY A 136 -0.01 13.30 -1.43
CA GLY A 136 0.84 12.41 -2.23
C GLY A 136 2.18 12.13 -1.55
N HIS A 137 2.74 10.97 -1.82
CA HIS A 137 3.93 10.41 -1.18
C HIS A 137 3.78 10.14 0.33
N ASN A 138 2.55 10.18 0.83
CA ASN A 138 2.19 9.66 2.14
C ASN A 138 1.55 8.28 1.93
N ALA A 139 2.21 7.22 2.38
CA ALA A 139 1.82 5.85 2.06
C ALA A 139 0.37 5.51 2.45
N LEU A 140 -0.11 6.03 3.59
CA LEU A 140 -1.50 5.82 4.00
C LEU A 140 -2.47 6.59 3.09
N ASP A 141 -2.15 7.82 2.73
CA ASP A 141 -3.01 8.64 1.86
C ASP A 141 -3.04 8.07 0.44
N ASP A 142 -1.91 7.56 -0.07
CA ASP A 142 -1.84 6.89 -1.35
C ASP A 142 -2.68 5.60 -1.33
N ALA A 143 -2.61 4.82 -0.25
CA ALA A 143 -3.45 3.64 -0.05
C ALA A 143 -4.94 3.99 0.09
N LEU A 144 -5.29 5.10 0.74
CA LEU A 144 -6.66 5.58 0.84
C LEU A 144 -7.23 5.97 -0.52
N SER A 145 -6.45 6.62 -1.38
CA SER A 145 -6.88 6.94 -2.74
C SER A 145 -7.27 5.67 -3.53
N VAL A 146 -6.47 4.61 -3.43
CA VAL A 146 -6.81 3.32 -4.04
C VAL A 146 -8.05 2.70 -3.37
N ALA A 147 -8.14 2.73 -2.05
CA ALA A 147 -9.25 2.16 -1.29
C ALA A 147 -10.59 2.84 -1.61
N TYR A 148 -10.65 4.16 -1.67
CA TYR A 148 -11.84 4.90 -2.07
C TYR A 148 -12.27 4.55 -3.50
N THR A 149 -11.30 4.35 -4.39
CA THR A 149 -11.60 3.95 -5.77
C THR A 149 -12.18 2.54 -5.83
N LEU A 150 -11.57 1.57 -5.14
CA LEU A 150 -12.08 0.20 -5.11
C LEU A 150 -13.48 0.14 -4.46
N GLN A 151 -13.71 0.92 -3.39
CA GLN A 151 -15.04 1.08 -2.79
C GLN A 151 -16.05 1.61 -3.80
N HIS A 152 -15.72 2.68 -4.51
CA HIS A 152 -16.59 3.27 -5.54
C HIS A 152 -16.92 2.25 -6.66
N LEU A 153 -15.94 1.47 -7.10
CA LEU A 153 -16.13 0.48 -8.14
C LEU A 153 -17.00 -0.71 -7.68
N LEU A 154 -16.87 -1.12 -6.42
CA LEU A 154 -17.75 -2.11 -5.81
C LEU A 154 -19.17 -1.58 -5.65
N GLN A 155 -19.35 -0.36 -5.16
CA GLN A 155 -20.66 0.28 -5.00
C GLN A 155 -21.38 0.51 -6.33
N SER A 156 -20.64 0.75 -7.40
CA SER A 156 -21.18 0.94 -8.75
C SER A 156 -21.29 -0.36 -9.56
N SER A 157 -21.04 -1.51 -8.94
CA SER A 157 -21.07 -2.85 -9.57
C SER A 157 -20.14 -2.98 -10.77
N LYS A 158 -19.08 -2.18 -10.83
CA LYS A 158 -18.00 -2.32 -11.82
C LYS A 158 -16.95 -3.36 -11.39
N LEU A 159 -16.92 -3.65 -10.10
CA LEU A 159 -16.20 -4.78 -9.51
C LEU A 159 -17.13 -5.55 -8.60
N MET A 160 -16.90 -6.84 -8.50
CA MET A 160 -17.60 -7.75 -7.62
C MET A 160 -16.61 -8.35 -6.60
N PRO A 161 -17.07 -8.83 -5.43
CA PRO A 161 -16.20 -9.45 -4.44
C PRO A 161 -15.31 -10.58 -5.01
N GLU A 162 -15.82 -11.33 -5.97
CA GLU A 162 -15.13 -12.44 -6.63
C GLU A 162 -13.90 -11.98 -7.45
N ASP A 163 -13.84 -10.72 -7.84
CA ASP A 163 -12.71 -10.16 -8.58
C ASP A 163 -11.45 -10.04 -7.71
N PHE A 164 -11.62 -10.11 -6.40
CA PHE A 164 -10.54 -9.99 -5.40
C PHE A 164 -10.00 -11.35 -4.91
N LEU A 165 -10.46 -12.44 -5.47
CA LEU A 165 -10.04 -13.79 -5.07
C LEU A 165 -8.73 -14.23 -5.75
#